data_c0890f342f7ef1432146ee8be09e6619
#
_entry.id   c0890f342f7ef1432146ee8be09e6619
#
_cell.length_a   1.000
_cell.length_b   1.000
_cell.length_c   1.000
_cell.angle_alpha   90.00
_cell.angle_beta   90.00
_cell.angle_gamma   90.00
#
_symmetry.space_group_name_H-M   'P 1'
#
loop_
_entity.id
_entity.type
_entity.pdbx_description
1 polymer ?
#
loop_
_entity_poly.entity_id
_entity_poly.type
_entity_poly.pdbx_seq_one_letter_code
_entity_poly.pdbx_strand_id
1 'polypeptide(L)'
;MQKLYNKLIKYNIKDAINFEEIDRQFLALKDLYLNKKMNNKNYLFLIITNSLICYQLSGKGEDYWEEFSEILENKEFNNFPEIYNFFEKFIPESRNNRRFIETKLKRVSKLENFYLEFLWKTEFYYKNMDKLILDLSKVMNQKADAKTIVFAVKIFSYWSRNIYDFQYFPENIMIPIDSRLENLYKKYENPLTPLPGGIKEFYINLSKKLNIPLLHLDAIVWVNYDELIK
;
A
#
# COMPACT_ATOMS: atom_id res chain seq x y z
N MET A 1 22.23 8.68 -7.44
CA MET A 1 21.91 7.23 -7.30
C MET A 1 23.03 6.43 -6.62
N GLN A 2 24.32 6.49 -7.04
CA GLN A 2 25.38 5.65 -6.46
C GLN A 2 25.54 5.81 -4.93
N LYS A 3 25.43 7.03 -4.40
CA LYS A 3 25.50 7.26 -2.94
C LYS A 3 24.37 6.58 -2.18
N LEU A 4 23.15 6.57 -2.72
CA LEU A 4 22.02 5.87 -2.10
C LEU A 4 22.20 4.35 -2.19
N TYR A 5 22.63 3.84 -3.34
CA TYR A 5 22.98 2.43 -3.50
C TYR A 5 23.98 1.97 -2.44
N ASN A 6 25.07 2.73 -2.20
CA ASN A 6 26.08 2.38 -1.19
C ASN A 6 25.53 2.32 0.24
N LYS A 7 24.48 3.10 0.56
CA LYS A 7 23.78 3.02 1.85
C LYS A 7 22.88 1.79 1.94
N LEU A 8 22.34 1.33 0.82
CA LEU A 8 21.33 0.26 0.76
C LEU A 8 21.90 -1.13 0.46
N ILE A 9 23.12 -1.24 -0.09
CA ILE A 9 23.72 -2.53 -0.51
C ILE A 9 23.90 -3.53 0.64
N LYS A 10 23.88 -3.06 1.87
CA LYS A 10 23.92 -3.91 3.07
C LYS A 10 22.65 -4.70 3.32
N TYR A 11 21.54 -4.32 2.66
CA TYR A 11 20.24 -4.97 2.80
C TYR A 11 19.97 -5.93 1.67
N ASN A 12 19.28 -7.00 1.99
CA ASN A 12 18.80 -8.01 1.04
C ASN A 12 17.26 -8.17 1.14
N ILE A 13 16.69 -9.08 0.37
CA ILE A 13 15.24 -9.30 0.34
C ILE A 13 14.67 -9.79 1.69
N LYS A 14 15.44 -10.54 2.48
CA LYS A 14 15.00 -10.99 3.81
C LYS A 14 14.91 -9.81 4.77
N ASP A 15 15.87 -8.88 4.68
CA ASP A 15 15.83 -7.64 5.47
C ASP A 15 14.60 -6.80 5.09
N ALA A 16 14.27 -6.73 3.80
CA ALA A 16 13.06 -6.04 3.35
C ALA A 16 11.79 -6.63 3.98
N ILE A 17 11.66 -7.96 3.97
CA ILE A 17 10.52 -8.65 4.58
C ILE A 17 10.46 -8.39 6.09
N ASN A 18 11.60 -8.42 6.78
CA ASN A 18 11.65 -8.08 8.21
C ASN A 18 11.21 -6.62 8.47
N PHE A 19 11.60 -5.67 7.61
CA PHE A 19 11.15 -4.28 7.70
C PHE A 19 9.64 -4.14 7.44
N GLU A 20 9.09 -4.93 6.54
CA GLU A 20 7.64 -4.97 6.31
C GLU A 20 6.87 -5.41 7.56
N GLU A 21 7.40 -6.37 8.33
CA GLU A 21 6.76 -6.90 9.52
C GLU A 21 6.81 -5.99 10.75
N ILE A 22 7.74 -5.04 10.78
CA ILE A 22 7.86 -4.04 11.87
C ILE A 22 7.28 -2.69 11.52
N ASP A 23 6.78 -2.51 10.28
CA ASP A 23 6.06 -1.30 9.89
C ASP A 23 4.83 -1.11 10.77
N ARG A 24 4.64 0.09 11.35
CA ARG A 24 3.48 0.41 12.19
C ARG A 24 2.14 0.18 11.47
N GLN A 25 2.09 0.38 10.16
CA GLN A 25 0.89 0.09 9.36
C GLN A 25 0.61 -1.43 9.33
N PHE A 26 1.65 -2.25 9.24
CA PHE A 26 1.51 -3.70 9.32
C PHE A 26 1.08 -4.14 10.72
N LEU A 27 1.69 -3.60 11.76
CA LEU A 27 1.37 -3.96 13.15
C LEU A 27 -0.08 -3.59 13.51
N ALA A 28 -0.55 -2.41 13.12
CA ALA A 28 -1.95 -2.00 13.33
C ALA A 28 -2.94 -3.00 12.69
N LEU A 29 -2.65 -3.45 11.48
CA LEU A 29 -3.48 -4.44 10.80
C LEU A 29 -3.33 -5.85 11.39
N LYS A 30 -2.19 -6.17 12.01
CA LYS A 30 -1.98 -7.44 12.71
C LYS A 30 -2.92 -7.55 13.93
N ASP A 31 -3.03 -6.51 14.71
CA ASP A 31 -3.92 -6.47 15.86
C ASP A 31 -5.39 -6.63 15.40
N LEU A 32 -5.79 -5.93 14.35
CA LEU A 32 -7.11 -6.12 13.76
C LEU A 32 -7.31 -7.57 13.25
N TYR A 33 -6.32 -8.15 12.59
CA TYR A 33 -6.43 -9.52 12.06
C TYR A 33 -6.65 -10.56 13.16
N LEU A 34 -5.93 -10.42 14.29
CA LEU A 34 -6.03 -11.35 15.41
C LEU A 34 -7.38 -11.24 16.14
N ASN A 35 -7.96 -10.04 16.19
CA ASN A 35 -9.18 -9.76 16.95
C ASN A 35 -10.45 -9.63 16.08
N LYS A 36 -10.34 -9.73 14.76
CA LYS A 36 -11.47 -9.56 13.85
C LYS A 36 -12.54 -10.65 13.99
N LYS A 37 -13.78 -10.25 13.86
CA LYS A 37 -14.93 -11.18 13.75
C LYS A 37 -15.31 -11.51 12.31
N MET A 38 -14.94 -10.64 11.37
CA MET A 38 -15.23 -10.82 9.94
C MET A 38 -14.36 -11.91 9.30
N ASN A 39 -14.86 -12.50 8.22
CA ASN A 39 -14.10 -13.48 7.44
C ASN A 39 -12.90 -12.84 6.71
N ASN A 40 -11.92 -13.66 6.34
CA ASN A 40 -10.67 -13.20 5.73
C ASN A 40 -10.86 -12.42 4.43
N LYS A 41 -11.85 -12.77 3.60
CA LYS A 41 -12.07 -12.10 2.32
C LYS A 41 -12.62 -10.69 2.50
N ASN A 42 -13.56 -10.50 3.40
CA ASN A 42 -14.08 -9.18 3.76
C ASN A 42 -13.01 -8.33 4.45
N TYR A 43 -12.18 -8.93 5.30
CA TYR A 43 -11.02 -8.26 5.88
C TYR A 43 -10.07 -7.72 4.81
N LEU A 44 -9.67 -8.55 3.84
CA LEU A 44 -8.79 -8.13 2.74
C LEU A 44 -9.44 -7.09 1.84
N PHE A 45 -10.76 -7.17 1.62
CA PHE A 45 -11.48 -6.15 0.86
C PHE A 45 -11.52 -4.79 1.58
N LEU A 46 -11.71 -4.79 2.89
CA LEU A 46 -11.63 -3.57 3.72
C LEU A 46 -10.24 -2.94 3.67
N ILE A 47 -9.19 -3.76 3.71
CA ILE A 47 -7.81 -3.28 3.57
C ILE A 47 -7.59 -2.60 2.21
N ILE A 48 -8.02 -3.21 1.11
CA ILE A 48 -7.93 -2.59 -0.23
C ILE A 48 -8.72 -1.28 -0.26
N THR A 49 -9.96 -1.30 0.22
CA THR A 49 -10.83 -0.12 0.23
C THR A 49 -10.19 1.03 1.01
N ASN A 50 -9.69 0.75 2.22
CA ASN A 50 -9.01 1.74 3.05
C ASN A 50 -7.73 2.27 2.39
N SER A 51 -6.95 1.40 1.77
CA SER A 51 -5.73 1.79 1.06
C SER A 51 -6.01 2.75 -0.10
N LEU A 52 -7.10 2.52 -0.86
CA LEU A 52 -7.51 3.36 -1.98
C LEU A 52 -7.96 4.77 -1.58
N ILE A 53 -8.34 4.98 -0.32
CA ILE A 53 -8.72 6.28 0.24
C ILE A 53 -7.67 6.87 1.18
N CYS A 54 -6.55 6.17 1.41
CA CYS A 54 -5.42 6.60 2.23
C CYS A 54 -4.53 7.59 1.46
N TYR A 55 -5.08 8.80 1.18
CA TYR A 55 -4.35 9.89 0.52
C TYR A 55 -4.80 11.25 1.05
N GLN A 56 -3.92 12.27 0.94
CA GLN A 56 -4.19 13.61 1.46
C GLN A 56 -4.74 13.57 2.89
N LEU A 57 -4.08 12.80 3.73
CA LEU A 57 -4.44 12.62 5.13
C LEU A 57 -4.33 13.95 5.88
N SER A 58 -5.12 14.11 6.94
CA SER A 58 -4.99 15.22 7.91
C SER A 58 -3.97 14.95 9.00
N GLY A 59 -3.59 13.68 9.18
CA GLY A 59 -2.56 13.20 10.10
C GLY A 59 -1.50 12.34 9.42
N LYS A 60 -0.73 11.59 10.20
CA LYS A 60 0.26 10.63 9.69
C LYS A 60 -0.40 9.36 9.19
N GLY A 61 0.23 8.69 8.22
CA GLY A 61 -0.27 7.43 7.66
C GLY A 61 -0.38 6.33 8.70
N GLU A 62 0.64 6.20 9.54
CA GLU A 62 0.71 5.20 10.60
C GLU A 62 -0.44 5.38 11.62
N ASP A 63 -0.64 6.63 12.09
CA ASP A 63 -1.71 6.97 13.05
C ASP A 63 -3.12 6.73 12.45
N TYR A 64 -3.26 6.90 11.13
CA TYR A 64 -4.51 6.59 10.43
C TYR A 64 -4.81 5.09 10.39
N TRP A 65 -3.80 4.24 10.17
CA TRP A 65 -3.99 2.80 10.15
C TRP A 65 -4.30 2.24 11.54
N GLU A 66 -3.70 2.81 12.60
CA GLU A 66 -4.02 2.49 13.99
C GLU A 66 -5.47 2.88 14.33
N GLU A 67 -5.89 4.11 13.98
CA GLU A 67 -7.28 4.58 14.14
C GLU A 67 -8.29 3.67 13.40
N PHE A 68 -7.96 3.27 12.18
CA PHE A 68 -8.80 2.37 11.39
C PHE A 68 -8.93 0.99 12.05
N SER A 69 -7.84 0.45 12.55
CA SER A 69 -7.81 -0.83 13.25
C SER A 69 -8.67 -0.82 14.53
N GLU A 70 -8.48 0.19 15.37
CA GLU A 70 -9.24 0.38 16.61
C GLU A 70 -10.75 0.43 16.37
N ILE A 71 -11.19 1.18 15.35
CA ILE A 71 -12.62 1.35 15.05
C ILE A 71 -13.24 0.09 14.46
N LEU A 72 -12.45 -0.74 13.77
CA LEU A 72 -12.91 -2.00 13.19
C LEU A 72 -12.93 -3.16 14.17
N GLU A 73 -12.31 -3.01 15.33
CA GLU A 73 -12.35 -4.04 16.38
C GLU A 73 -13.80 -4.44 16.69
N ASN A 74 -14.08 -5.71 16.70
CA ASN A 74 -15.43 -6.26 16.94
C ASN A 74 -16.51 -5.96 15.87
N LYS A 75 -16.17 -5.35 14.72
CA LYS A 75 -17.12 -5.18 13.62
C LYS A 75 -17.12 -6.40 12.69
N GLU A 76 -18.31 -6.69 12.17
CA GLU A 76 -18.51 -7.70 11.14
C GLU A 76 -19.22 -7.07 9.95
N PHE A 77 -18.87 -7.50 8.74
CA PHE A 77 -19.47 -7.03 7.51
C PHE A 77 -19.77 -8.25 6.62
N ASN A 78 -21.00 -8.32 6.13
CA ASN A 78 -21.49 -9.44 5.34
C ASN A 78 -21.73 -9.09 3.87
N ASN A 79 -21.80 -7.79 3.55
CA ASN A 79 -22.11 -7.27 2.22
C ASN A 79 -21.48 -5.90 1.99
N PHE A 80 -21.47 -5.47 0.73
CA PHE A 80 -20.92 -4.18 0.36
C PHE A 80 -21.66 -2.97 0.97
N PRO A 81 -23.00 -2.93 1.04
CA PRO A 81 -23.70 -1.81 1.68
C PRO A 81 -23.28 -1.57 3.14
N GLU A 82 -23.03 -2.62 3.93
CA GLU A 82 -22.52 -2.48 5.30
C GLU A 82 -21.12 -1.86 5.31
N ILE A 83 -20.25 -2.27 4.40
CA ILE A 83 -18.90 -1.71 4.25
C ILE A 83 -18.98 -0.23 3.81
N TYR A 84 -19.84 0.09 2.85
CA TYR A 84 -20.03 1.47 2.41
C TYR A 84 -20.54 2.37 3.54
N ASN A 85 -21.59 1.95 4.26
CA ASN A 85 -22.15 2.67 5.40
C ASN A 85 -21.13 2.87 6.54
N PHE A 86 -20.21 1.91 6.71
CA PHE A 86 -19.08 2.08 7.64
C PHE A 86 -18.18 3.24 7.20
N PHE A 87 -17.72 3.27 5.95
CA PHE A 87 -16.85 4.33 5.45
C PHE A 87 -17.54 5.69 5.39
N GLU A 88 -18.85 5.72 5.10
CA GLU A 88 -19.66 6.94 5.11
C GLU A 88 -19.67 7.64 6.48
N LYS A 89 -19.64 6.86 7.56
CA LYS A 89 -19.53 7.37 8.95
C LYS A 89 -18.08 7.61 9.35
N PHE A 90 -17.20 6.66 9.06
CA PHE A 90 -15.80 6.68 9.50
C PHE A 90 -15.00 7.85 8.92
N ILE A 91 -15.12 8.13 7.61
CA ILE A 91 -14.27 9.14 6.96
C ILE A 91 -14.51 10.54 7.52
N PRO A 92 -15.75 11.04 7.72
CA PRO A 92 -16.00 12.34 8.35
C PRO A 92 -15.50 12.45 9.79
N GLU A 93 -15.60 11.36 10.56
CA GLU A 93 -15.24 11.31 11.97
C GLU A 93 -13.75 11.05 12.21
N SER A 94 -13.03 10.54 11.18
CA SER A 94 -11.59 10.24 11.31
C SER A 94 -10.77 11.49 11.63
N ARG A 95 -9.94 11.40 12.65
CA ARG A 95 -8.97 12.45 13.00
C ARG A 95 -7.91 12.62 11.91
N ASN A 96 -7.58 11.50 11.24
CA ASN A 96 -6.43 11.42 10.34
C ASN A 96 -6.83 11.44 8.86
N ASN A 97 -8.12 11.24 8.47
CA ASN A 97 -8.53 11.10 7.07
C ASN A 97 -9.75 11.93 6.63
N ARG A 98 -10.09 13.00 7.34
CA ARG A 98 -11.28 13.86 7.11
C ARG A 98 -11.18 14.86 5.96
N ARG A 99 -10.17 14.74 5.09
CA ARG A 99 -10.04 15.59 3.90
C ARG A 99 -10.64 14.91 2.68
N PHE A 100 -11.27 15.70 1.78
CA PHE A 100 -11.83 15.20 0.52
C PHE A 100 -12.88 14.08 0.69
N ILE A 101 -13.75 14.21 1.70
CA ILE A 101 -14.72 13.19 2.10
C ILE A 101 -15.54 12.68 0.90
N GLU A 102 -16.20 13.58 0.16
CA GLU A 102 -17.04 13.20 -1.00
C GLU A 102 -16.25 12.44 -2.05
N THR A 103 -15.01 12.88 -2.35
CA THR A 103 -14.15 12.21 -3.33
C THR A 103 -13.76 10.81 -2.88
N LYS A 104 -13.49 10.64 -1.58
CA LYS A 104 -13.17 9.34 -0.98
C LYS A 104 -14.38 8.41 -1.00
N LEU A 105 -15.57 8.91 -0.62
CA LEU A 105 -16.81 8.14 -0.68
C LEU A 105 -17.16 7.72 -2.13
N LYS A 106 -16.97 8.60 -3.10
CA LYS A 106 -17.09 8.24 -4.53
C LYS A 106 -16.10 7.15 -4.97
N ARG A 107 -14.92 7.08 -4.34
CA ARG A 107 -13.96 5.97 -4.60
C ARG A 107 -14.44 4.68 -3.97
N VAL A 108 -14.97 4.72 -2.76
CA VAL A 108 -15.56 3.54 -2.11
C VAL A 108 -16.72 3.00 -2.93
N SER A 109 -17.67 3.86 -3.37
CA SER A 109 -18.83 3.43 -4.15
C SER A 109 -18.46 2.73 -5.47
N LYS A 110 -17.36 3.12 -6.12
CA LYS A 110 -16.87 2.44 -7.34
C LYS A 110 -16.53 0.95 -7.12
N LEU A 111 -16.26 0.55 -5.89
CA LEU A 111 -15.90 -0.84 -5.56
C LEU A 111 -17.12 -1.77 -5.45
N GLU A 112 -18.35 -1.27 -5.53
CA GLU A 112 -19.57 -2.06 -5.40
C GLU A 112 -19.60 -3.24 -6.38
N ASN A 113 -19.44 -2.95 -7.66
CA ASN A 113 -19.44 -3.98 -8.71
C ASN A 113 -18.19 -4.88 -8.66
N PHE A 114 -17.13 -4.45 -8.03
CA PHE A 114 -15.90 -5.19 -7.87
C PHE A 114 -15.91 -6.11 -6.64
N TYR A 115 -16.77 -5.84 -5.66
CA TYR A 115 -16.80 -6.54 -4.38
C TYR A 115 -16.95 -8.06 -4.52
N LEU A 116 -17.99 -8.53 -5.20
CA LEU A 116 -18.23 -9.97 -5.37
C LEU A 116 -17.12 -10.63 -6.19
N GLU A 117 -16.66 -10.00 -7.26
CA GLU A 117 -15.54 -10.52 -8.05
C GLU A 117 -14.28 -10.66 -7.19
N PHE A 118 -13.98 -9.64 -6.37
CA PHE A 118 -12.84 -9.69 -5.46
C PHE A 118 -12.95 -10.85 -4.46
N LEU A 119 -14.11 -11.05 -3.82
CA LEU A 119 -14.29 -12.14 -2.85
C LEU A 119 -14.08 -13.51 -3.48
N TRP A 120 -14.51 -13.70 -4.74
CA TRP A 120 -14.28 -14.95 -5.47
C TRP A 120 -12.83 -15.16 -5.87
N LYS A 121 -12.12 -14.08 -6.21
CA LYS A 121 -10.76 -14.10 -6.77
C LYS A 121 -9.67 -13.70 -5.79
N THR A 122 -9.92 -13.61 -4.48
CA THR A 122 -8.96 -13.07 -3.50
C THR A 122 -7.59 -13.75 -3.57
N GLU A 123 -7.55 -15.10 -3.55
CA GLU A 123 -6.31 -15.86 -3.67
C GLU A 123 -5.68 -15.74 -5.07
N PHE A 124 -6.50 -15.73 -6.12
CA PHE A 124 -6.03 -15.49 -7.48
C PHE A 124 -5.35 -14.15 -7.62
N TYR A 125 -5.94 -13.09 -7.07
CA TYR A 125 -5.34 -11.74 -7.07
C TYR A 125 -4.04 -11.68 -6.27
N TYR A 126 -3.94 -12.42 -5.18
CA TYR A 126 -2.70 -12.49 -4.42
C TYR A 126 -1.57 -13.18 -5.22
N LYS A 127 -1.89 -14.24 -5.95
CA LYS A 127 -0.94 -14.93 -6.82
C LYS A 127 -0.65 -14.17 -8.14
N ASN A 128 -1.53 -13.23 -8.52
CA ASN A 128 -1.46 -12.44 -9.75
C ASN A 128 -1.67 -10.95 -9.45
N MET A 129 -0.74 -10.35 -8.70
CA MET A 129 -0.86 -8.97 -8.22
C MET A 129 -0.92 -7.92 -9.35
N ASP A 130 -0.28 -8.19 -10.47
CA ASP A 130 -0.37 -7.40 -11.70
C ASP A 130 -1.81 -7.36 -12.24
N LYS A 131 -2.54 -8.47 -12.16
CA LYS A 131 -3.96 -8.52 -12.55
C LYS A 131 -4.82 -7.70 -11.60
N LEU A 132 -4.57 -7.75 -10.29
CA LEU A 132 -5.26 -6.91 -9.33
C LEU A 132 -5.03 -5.42 -9.62
N ILE A 133 -3.78 -5.04 -9.92
CA ILE A 133 -3.45 -3.65 -10.32
C ILE A 133 -4.28 -3.22 -11.53
N LEU A 134 -4.35 -4.05 -12.58
CA LEU A 134 -5.11 -3.72 -13.80
C LEU A 134 -6.61 -3.58 -13.51
N ASP A 135 -7.18 -4.46 -12.72
CA ASP A 135 -8.61 -4.41 -12.42
C ASP A 135 -8.94 -3.22 -11.49
N LEU A 136 -8.14 -2.96 -10.45
CA LEU A 136 -8.30 -1.76 -9.62
C LEU A 136 -8.10 -0.46 -10.42
N SER A 137 -7.14 -0.43 -11.36
CA SER A 137 -6.93 0.75 -12.22
C SER A 137 -8.15 1.07 -13.08
N LYS A 138 -8.82 0.04 -13.61
CA LYS A 138 -10.09 0.19 -14.37
C LYS A 138 -11.22 0.68 -13.47
N VAL A 139 -11.43 0.02 -12.32
CA VAL A 139 -12.48 0.38 -11.34
C VAL A 139 -12.32 1.84 -10.89
N MET A 140 -11.09 2.24 -10.58
CA MET A 140 -10.79 3.61 -10.13
C MET A 140 -10.68 4.63 -11.26
N ASN A 141 -10.63 4.20 -12.52
CA ASN A 141 -10.32 5.03 -13.68
C ASN A 141 -8.99 5.80 -13.46
N GLN A 142 -7.93 5.06 -13.12
CA GLN A 142 -6.60 5.59 -12.87
C GLN A 142 -5.55 4.78 -13.63
N LYS A 143 -4.33 5.32 -13.76
CA LYS A 143 -3.20 4.57 -14.31
C LYS A 143 -2.83 3.42 -13.38
N ALA A 144 -2.35 2.31 -13.94
CA ALA A 144 -1.91 1.13 -13.17
C ALA A 144 -0.77 1.46 -12.18
N ASP A 145 0.08 2.42 -12.53
CA ASP A 145 1.20 2.90 -11.69
C ASP A 145 0.82 4.08 -10.80
N ALA A 146 -0.47 4.41 -10.66
CA ALA A 146 -0.92 5.44 -9.74
C ALA A 146 -0.62 5.02 -8.29
N LYS A 147 -0.07 5.95 -7.50
CA LYS A 147 0.34 5.71 -6.11
C LYS A 147 -0.68 4.93 -5.29
N THR A 148 -1.96 5.34 -5.34
CA THR A 148 -3.02 4.71 -4.54
C THR A 148 -3.36 3.29 -5.00
N ILE A 149 -3.21 2.98 -6.29
CA ILE A 149 -3.42 1.62 -6.83
C ILE A 149 -2.29 0.70 -6.36
N VAL A 150 -1.04 1.14 -6.57
CA VAL A 150 0.15 0.37 -6.17
C VAL A 150 0.18 0.15 -4.65
N PHE A 151 -0.13 1.20 -3.88
CA PHE A 151 -0.19 1.11 -2.42
C PHE A 151 -1.27 0.13 -1.95
N ALA A 152 -2.45 0.13 -2.57
CA ALA A 152 -3.51 -0.81 -2.22
C ALA A 152 -3.09 -2.27 -2.44
N VAL A 153 -2.41 -2.56 -3.55
CA VAL A 153 -1.89 -3.91 -3.83
C VAL A 153 -0.76 -4.30 -2.88
N LYS A 154 0.12 -3.36 -2.53
CA LYS A 154 1.17 -3.59 -1.53
C LYS A 154 0.58 -4.01 -0.18
N ILE A 155 -0.34 -3.23 0.37
CA ILE A 155 -0.93 -3.52 1.68
C ILE A 155 -1.80 -4.78 1.65
N PHE A 156 -2.55 -5.00 0.56
CA PHE A 156 -3.28 -6.25 0.35
C PHE A 156 -2.35 -7.47 0.39
N SER A 157 -1.19 -7.39 -0.28
CA SER A 157 -0.22 -8.48 -0.30
C SER A 157 0.38 -8.75 1.09
N TYR A 158 0.70 -7.71 1.87
CA TYR A 158 1.21 -7.86 3.23
C TYR A 158 0.30 -8.75 4.08
N TRP A 159 -1.01 -8.62 3.91
CA TRP A 159 -1.98 -9.34 4.73
C TRP A 159 -2.44 -10.65 4.10
N SER A 160 -2.42 -10.75 2.79
CA SER A 160 -2.73 -11.99 2.09
C SER A 160 -1.74 -13.10 2.42
N ARG A 161 -0.46 -12.77 2.65
CA ARG A 161 0.58 -13.76 3.03
C ARG A 161 0.40 -14.37 4.43
N ASN A 162 -0.47 -13.79 5.28
CA ASN A 162 -0.85 -14.39 6.55
C ASN A 162 -2.04 -15.37 6.41
N ILE A 163 -2.66 -15.42 5.24
CA ILE A 163 -3.85 -16.23 4.93
C ILE A 163 -3.52 -17.31 3.91
N TYR A 164 -2.62 -17.01 2.97
CA TYR A 164 -2.19 -17.88 1.87
C TYR A 164 -0.67 -18.09 1.93
N ASP A 165 -0.16 -19.04 1.13
CA ASP A 165 1.28 -19.28 1.01
C ASP A 165 2.03 -18.03 0.57
N PHE A 166 3.19 -17.77 1.17
CA PHE A 166 3.98 -16.58 0.91
C PHE A 166 4.32 -16.41 -0.58
N GLN A 167 4.11 -15.20 -1.08
CA GLN A 167 4.50 -14.76 -2.42
C GLN A 167 5.39 -13.52 -2.33
N TYR A 168 6.48 -13.50 -3.11
CA TYR A 168 7.25 -12.28 -3.31
C TYR A 168 6.49 -11.29 -4.19
N PHE A 169 6.76 -10.00 -4.01
CA PHE A 169 6.26 -9.01 -4.95
C PHE A 169 6.86 -9.22 -6.35
N PRO A 170 6.04 -9.12 -7.41
CA PRO A 170 6.53 -9.14 -8.78
C PRO A 170 7.48 -7.97 -9.07
N GLU A 171 8.51 -8.22 -9.89
CA GLU A 171 9.52 -7.20 -10.24
C GLU A 171 8.95 -6.04 -11.09
N ASN A 172 7.87 -6.29 -11.82
CA ASN A 172 7.24 -5.33 -12.73
C ASN A 172 6.27 -4.36 -12.06
N ILE A 173 5.99 -4.52 -10.77
CA ILE A 173 5.13 -3.59 -10.04
C ILE A 173 5.95 -2.39 -9.56
N MET A 174 5.47 -1.19 -9.90
CA MET A 174 6.13 0.06 -9.53
C MET A 174 6.08 0.32 -8.02
N ILE A 175 7.05 1.07 -7.50
CA ILE A 175 7.04 1.60 -6.13
C ILE A 175 6.00 2.73 -6.00
N PRO A 176 5.26 2.85 -4.87
CA PRO A 176 4.24 3.91 -4.70
C PRO A 176 4.91 5.27 -4.40
N ILE A 177 5.26 6.03 -5.44
CA ILE A 177 5.99 7.30 -5.30
C ILE A 177 5.26 8.27 -4.37
N ASP A 178 5.88 8.61 -3.26
CA ASP A 178 5.42 9.55 -2.25
C ASP A 178 6.46 10.66 -1.98
N SER A 179 6.17 11.58 -1.07
CA SER A 179 7.06 12.68 -0.74
C SER A 179 8.41 12.23 -0.16
N ARG A 180 8.48 11.10 0.54
CA ARG A 180 9.76 10.55 1.06
C ARG A 180 10.64 10.09 -0.10
N LEU A 181 10.06 9.34 -1.03
CA LEU A 181 10.75 8.89 -2.25
C LEU A 181 11.16 10.08 -3.14
N GLU A 182 10.29 11.08 -3.31
CA GLU A 182 10.62 12.30 -4.04
C GLU A 182 11.80 13.06 -3.42
N ASN A 183 11.84 13.19 -2.10
CA ASN A 183 12.91 13.86 -1.39
C ASN A 183 14.25 13.11 -1.53
N LEU A 184 14.23 11.78 -1.42
CA LEU A 184 15.44 10.97 -1.65
C LEU A 184 15.91 11.05 -3.11
N TYR A 185 14.97 11.02 -4.07
CA TYR A 185 15.31 11.22 -5.47
C TYR A 185 16.03 12.54 -5.69
N LYS A 186 15.44 13.67 -5.23
CA LYS A 186 16.04 15.01 -5.32
C LYS A 186 17.42 15.09 -4.68
N LYS A 187 17.63 14.40 -3.54
CA LYS A 187 18.92 14.38 -2.84
C LYS A 187 20.00 13.57 -3.58
N TYR A 188 19.62 12.47 -4.19
CA TYR A 188 20.58 11.49 -4.73
C TYR A 188 20.63 11.42 -6.26
N GLU A 189 19.74 12.11 -6.96
CA GLU A 189 19.84 12.34 -8.39
C GLU A 189 21.06 13.22 -8.71
N ASN A 190 21.65 13.00 -9.89
CA ASN A 190 22.65 13.93 -10.42
C ASN A 190 21.95 14.95 -11.34
N PRO A 191 21.83 16.20 -10.94
CA PRO A 191 21.14 17.20 -11.74
C PRO A 191 21.84 17.50 -13.09
N LEU A 192 23.14 17.18 -13.19
CA LEU A 192 23.91 17.37 -14.43
C LEU A 192 23.66 16.28 -15.47
N THR A 193 23.17 15.12 -15.03
CA THR A 193 22.87 13.96 -15.91
C THR A 193 21.56 13.34 -15.46
N PRO A 194 20.41 14.02 -15.66
CA PRO A 194 19.11 13.50 -15.22
C PRO A 194 18.75 12.25 -16.02
N LEU A 195 18.11 11.30 -15.36
CA LEU A 195 17.62 10.08 -16.01
C LEU A 195 16.40 10.41 -16.90
N PRO A 196 16.33 9.92 -18.14
CA PRO A 196 15.23 10.21 -19.07
C PRO A 196 13.85 9.87 -18.50
N GLY A 197 13.72 8.78 -17.76
CA GLY A 197 12.48 8.35 -17.06
C GLY A 197 12.29 8.97 -15.67
N GLY A 198 13.16 9.90 -15.25
CA GLY A 198 13.07 10.61 -13.97
C GLY A 198 13.05 9.68 -12.76
N ILE A 199 12.20 10.03 -11.78
CA ILE A 199 12.12 9.32 -10.50
C ILE A 199 11.78 7.82 -10.65
N LYS A 200 10.95 7.45 -11.61
CA LYS A 200 10.58 6.04 -11.83
C LYS A 200 11.79 5.23 -12.28
N GLU A 201 12.51 5.72 -13.27
CA GLU A 201 13.72 5.06 -13.77
C GLU A 201 14.82 4.99 -12.70
N PHE A 202 14.93 6.03 -11.87
CA PHE A 202 15.85 6.04 -10.74
C PHE A 202 15.62 4.84 -9.80
N TYR A 203 14.37 4.60 -9.38
CA TYR A 203 14.05 3.48 -8.49
C TYR A 203 14.09 2.12 -9.19
N ILE A 204 13.72 2.04 -10.47
CA ILE A 204 13.88 0.81 -11.27
C ILE A 204 15.36 0.42 -11.35
N ASN A 205 16.24 1.37 -11.65
CA ASN A 205 17.68 1.10 -11.73
C ASN A 205 18.28 0.77 -10.36
N LEU A 206 17.80 1.39 -9.28
CA LEU A 206 18.22 1.09 -7.91
C LEU A 206 17.79 -0.33 -7.50
N SER A 207 16.55 -0.70 -7.75
CA SER A 207 15.97 -2.04 -7.50
C SER A 207 16.78 -3.12 -8.24
N LYS A 208 17.03 -2.93 -9.54
CA LYS A 208 17.84 -3.85 -10.35
C LYS A 208 19.26 -4.02 -9.80
N LYS A 209 19.92 -2.92 -9.42
CA LYS A 209 21.28 -2.97 -8.85
C LYS A 209 21.32 -3.70 -7.51
N LEU A 210 20.28 -3.56 -6.68
CA LEU A 210 20.19 -4.22 -5.38
C LEU A 210 19.66 -5.65 -5.48
N ASN A 211 19.09 -6.04 -6.63
CA ASN A 211 18.36 -7.28 -6.82
C ASN A 211 17.22 -7.46 -5.80
N ILE A 212 16.47 -6.37 -5.56
CA ILE A 212 15.33 -6.33 -4.63
C ILE A 212 14.14 -5.76 -5.41
N PRO A 213 12.99 -6.47 -5.52
CA PRO A 213 11.78 -5.95 -6.15
C PRO A 213 11.33 -4.61 -5.55
N LEU A 214 10.78 -3.72 -6.37
CA LEU A 214 10.47 -2.34 -6.01
C LEU A 214 9.60 -2.20 -4.76
N LEU A 215 8.59 -3.05 -4.59
CA LEU A 215 7.72 -2.99 -3.40
C LEU A 215 8.41 -3.47 -2.12
N HIS A 216 9.35 -4.41 -2.22
CA HIS A 216 10.21 -4.78 -1.09
C HIS A 216 11.23 -3.69 -0.77
N LEU A 217 11.79 -3.04 -1.80
CA LEU A 217 12.69 -1.89 -1.62
C LEU A 217 11.99 -0.73 -0.91
N ASP A 218 10.68 -0.52 -1.19
CA ASP A 218 9.87 0.50 -0.52
C ASP A 218 9.88 0.35 1.01
N ALA A 219 9.78 -0.86 1.54
CA ALA A 219 9.82 -1.10 2.98
C ALA A 219 11.18 -0.72 3.59
N ILE A 220 12.29 -1.08 2.92
CA ILE A 220 13.63 -0.69 3.37
C ILE A 220 13.76 0.83 3.43
N VAL A 221 13.32 1.50 2.37
CA VAL A 221 13.41 2.97 2.27
C VAL A 221 12.49 3.65 3.29
N TRP A 222 11.29 3.12 3.48
CA TRP A 222 10.31 3.67 4.41
C TRP A 222 10.81 3.64 5.86
N VAL A 223 11.26 2.50 6.32
CA VAL A 223 11.71 2.32 7.72
C VAL A 223 13.02 3.06 8.00
N ASN A 224 13.91 3.15 7.01
CA ASN A 224 15.22 3.80 7.19
C ASN A 224 15.25 5.24 6.67
N TYR A 225 14.10 5.86 6.36
CA TYR A 225 14.05 7.17 5.72
C TYR A 225 14.87 8.23 6.43
N ASP A 226 14.77 8.33 7.76
CA ASP A 226 15.45 9.37 8.55
C ASP A 226 16.99 9.24 8.51
N GLU A 227 17.52 8.04 8.32
CA GLU A 227 18.95 7.82 8.10
C GLU A 227 19.37 8.11 6.65
N LEU A 228 18.51 7.79 5.71
CA LEU A 228 18.78 7.96 4.28
C LEU A 228 18.73 9.43 3.87
N ILE A 229 17.85 10.23 4.48
CA ILE A 229 17.71 11.66 4.18
C ILE A 229 18.78 12.53 4.86
N LYS A 230 19.53 12.03 5.84
CA LYS A 230 20.74 12.66 6.40
C LYS A 230 21.93 12.52 5.46
#